data_d7a1adcd0039e0059df7e7fa66ad2664
#
_entry.id   d7a1adcd0039e0059df7e7fa66ad2664
#
_cell.length_a   1.000
_cell.length_b   1.000
_cell.length_c   1.000
_cell.angle_alpha   90.00
_cell.angle_beta   90.00
_cell.angle_gamma   90.00
#
_symmetry.space_group_name_H-M   'P 1'
#
loop_
_entity.id
_entity.type
_entity.pdbx_description
1 polymer ?
#
loop_
_entity_poly.entity_id
_entity_poly.type
_entity_poly.pdbx_seq_one_letter_code
_entity_poly.pdbx_strand_id
1 'polypeptide(L)'
;MPYPPRRCFWAAPILALLMLAACEGEKKPAELPPPEDGFYLRATSFDALPGFAADDHAAALAALRISCARIEKRPADAPFFALMDYAGRMSDWQAVCQTLPAAPEDARAFFENQFTPYEIWADPRHPQTREGSFTGYYEPQLREAAAEDENAVPLYGRPDDMITVNLGDFRPEWKGESITGRVKGAQLVPYLTRAEIEAGALTGRAEILTKVDSAIDAFFLHIQGSGQVMRQDGSIERIGYAAQNGHKYVAIGRELIARGIMTKENVSMQSIRSWLEQNPAEAQDLMNQNPSYIFFQRLGADGPLGAEGVVLTPRRSLAVDRRRIPYGAPVFIDAEAPQEPAADAAAPTAPPRITQLMIAQDTGGAIRGAVRGDFFWGAGDDAAHQAGLMKSRGYAWLLLPRGVALPEAVVWRANMPPPAAAEDNKKTASDSARK
;
A
#
# COMPACT_ATOMS: atom_id res chain seq x y z
N MET A 1 79.86 17.79 -2.89
CA MET A 1 81.02 17.34 -2.10
C MET A 1 80.53 16.96 -0.73
N PRO A 2 81.19 15.99 -0.04
CA PRO A 2 80.92 14.54 -0.17
C PRO A 2 80.43 13.93 1.17
N TYR A 3 79.97 12.73 1.08
CA TYR A 3 79.79 11.72 2.16
C TYR A 3 81.05 11.58 3.06
N PRO A 4 80.94 11.03 4.29
CA PRO A 4 80.94 9.59 4.39
C PRO A 4 80.21 8.96 5.65
N PRO A 5 80.33 7.64 5.79
CA PRO A 5 79.35 6.77 6.46
C PRO A 5 79.82 6.23 7.80
N ARG A 6 78.96 5.49 8.55
CA ARG A 6 79.35 4.38 9.47
C ARG A 6 78.11 3.89 10.25
N ARG A 7 77.75 2.71 10.06
CA ARG A 7 78.04 1.37 10.62
C ARG A 7 77.12 0.93 11.77
N CYS A 8 76.43 -0.10 11.42
CA CYS A 8 75.98 -1.26 12.21
C CYS A 8 76.19 -1.28 13.71
N PHE A 9 75.10 -1.62 14.44
CA PHE A 9 75.19 -2.62 15.49
C PHE A 9 73.89 -3.44 15.51
N TRP A 10 74.07 -4.73 15.50
CA TRP A 10 73.09 -5.81 15.68
C TRP A 10 72.68 -5.93 17.15
N ALA A 11 71.37 -6.08 17.40
CA ALA A 11 70.86 -6.84 18.54
C ALA A 11 69.41 -7.27 18.27
N ALA A 12 69.21 -8.50 17.89
CA ALA A 12 67.98 -9.22 18.23
C ALA A 12 68.11 -9.64 19.71
N PRO A 13 67.08 -9.77 20.47
CA PRO A 13 66.21 -10.95 20.41
C PRO A 13 64.74 -10.76 20.90
N ILE A 14 64.12 -11.91 20.85
CA ILE A 14 62.95 -12.39 21.62
C ILE A 14 61.59 -12.13 21.02
N LEU A 15 61.21 -13.14 20.29
CA LEU A 15 59.91 -13.61 19.92
C LEU A 15 58.99 -13.79 21.17
N ALA A 16 57.95 -12.99 21.30
CA ALA A 16 56.83 -13.30 22.16
C ALA A 16 55.59 -13.46 21.26
N LEU A 17 55.27 -14.72 20.93
CA LEU A 17 54.08 -15.15 20.25
C LEU A 17 52.89 -14.95 21.20
N LEU A 18 52.15 -13.87 21.05
CA LEU A 18 50.82 -13.72 21.62
C LEU A 18 49.79 -14.22 20.57
N MET A 19 49.33 -15.44 20.79
CA MET A 19 48.16 -15.98 20.12
C MET A 19 46.93 -15.17 20.55
N LEU A 20 46.54 -14.18 19.77
CA LEU A 20 45.20 -13.61 19.81
C LEU A 20 44.30 -14.56 18.99
N ALA A 21 43.59 -15.44 19.70
CA ALA A 21 42.48 -16.17 19.15
C ALA A 21 41.40 -15.10 18.75
N ALA A 22 41.38 -14.70 17.49
CA ALA A 22 40.28 -14.00 16.91
C ALA A 22 39.10 -14.98 16.84
N CYS A 23 38.12 -14.80 17.73
CA CYS A 23 36.77 -15.31 17.50
C CYS A 23 36.24 -14.60 16.25
N GLU A 24 36.45 -15.18 15.08
CA GLU A 24 35.61 -14.87 13.90
C GLU A 24 34.20 -15.34 14.23
N GLY A 25 33.38 -14.42 14.73
CA GLY A 25 31.94 -14.63 14.74
C GLY A 25 31.49 -14.89 13.29
N GLU A 26 30.96 -16.10 13.06
CA GLU A 26 30.29 -16.43 11.80
C GLU A 26 29.37 -15.28 11.43
N LYS A 27 29.74 -14.46 10.43
CA LYS A 27 28.86 -13.55 9.78
C LYS A 27 27.76 -14.39 9.14
N LYS A 28 26.58 -14.40 9.75
CA LYS A 28 25.37 -14.89 9.09
C LYS A 28 25.37 -14.35 7.66
N PRO A 29 25.22 -15.21 6.63
CA PRO A 29 25.12 -14.74 5.26
C PRO A 29 24.04 -13.66 5.21
N ALA A 30 24.34 -12.54 4.59
CA ALA A 30 23.33 -11.48 4.36
C ALA A 30 22.17 -12.13 3.61
N GLU A 31 21.03 -12.22 4.26
CA GLU A 31 19.80 -12.74 3.68
C GLU A 31 19.45 -11.82 2.50
N LEU A 32 19.53 -12.35 1.29
CA LEU A 32 19.11 -11.61 0.10
C LEU A 32 17.64 -11.19 0.28
N PRO A 33 17.28 -9.94 0.03
CA PRO A 33 15.89 -9.53 0.09
C PRO A 33 15.08 -10.43 -0.86
N PRO A 34 13.86 -10.86 -0.45
CA PRO A 34 13.01 -11.68 -1.32
C PRO A 34 12.76 -10.92 -2.64
N PRO A 35 12.65 -11.63 -3.77
CA PRO A 35 12.38 -10.99 -5.04
C PRO A 35 11.09 -10.17 -4.93
N GLU A 36 11.15 -8.88 -5.27
CA GLU A 36 10.05 -7.92 -5.09
C GLU A 36 8.79 -8.29 -5.89
N ASP A 37 8.85 -9.26 -6.81
CA ASP A 37 7.83 -9.54 -7.81
C ASP A 37 7.15 -10.91 -7.71
N GLY A 38 7.46 -11.74 -6.75
CA GLY A 38 6.85 -13.06 -6.58
C GLY A 38 5.37 -12.97 -6.14
N PHE A 39 4.52 -13.87 -6.70
CA PHE A 39 3.15 -14.08 -6.26
C PHE A 39 2.75 -15.54 -6.52
N TYR A 40 2.56 -16.30 -5.46
CA TYR A 40 2.24 -17.72 -5.54
C TYR A 40 1.05 -18.06 -4.65
N LEU A 41 0.23 -18.98 -5.11
CA LEU A 41 -0.99 -19.42 -4.46
C LEU A 41 -0.91 -20.92 -4.13
N ARG A 42 -1.17 -21.27 -2.87
CA ARG A 42 -1.29 -22.66 -2.41
C ARG A 42 -2.69 -22.93 -1.95
N ALA A 43 -3.37 -23.87 -2.60
CA ALA A 43 -4.71 -24.29 -2.18
C ALA A 43 -4.69 -24.83 -0.74
N THR A 44 -5.72 -24.47 0.03
CA THR A 44 -5.90 -24.92 1.41
C THR A 44 -7.40 -25.16 1.68
N SER A 45 -7.75 -25.46 2.93
CA SER A 45 -9.15 -25.60 3.37
C SER A 45 -9.52 -24.46 4.32
N PHE A 46 -10.81 -24.21 4.47
CA PHE A 46 -11.30 -23.19 5.42
C PHE A 46 -10.95 -23.53 6.88
N ASP A 47 -10.85 -24.81 7.23
CA ASP A 47 -10.43 -25.24 8.59
C ASP A 47 -8.98 -24.86 8.91
N ALA A 48 -8.15 -24.62 7.88
CA ALA A 48 -6.77 -24.17 8.05
C ALA A 48 -6.64 -22.63 8.20
N LEU A 49 -7.74 -21.89 8.07
CA LEU A 49 -7.75 -20.44 8.26
C LEU A 49 -8.00 -20.13 9.74
N PRO A 50 -7.02 -19.56 10.47
CA PRO A 50 -7.16 -19.29 11.91
C PRO A 50 -8.34 -18.37 12.21
N GLY A 51 -9.27 -18.81 13.04
CA GLY A 51 -10.41 -17.99 13.46
C GLY A 51 -11.51 -17.78 12.42
N PHE A 52 -11.41 -18.38 11.21
CA PHE A 52 -12.43 -18.23 10.16
C PHE A 52 -13.83 -18.57 10.67
N ALA A 53 -13.99 -19.65 11.43
CA ALA A 53 -15.28 -20.08 11.96
C ALA A 53 -15.96 -19.06 12.90
N ALA A 54 -15.19 -18.17 13.51
CA ALA A 54 -15.66 -17.17 14.46
C ALA A 54 -15.83 -15.76 13.86
N ASP A 55 -15.53 -15.60 12.56
CA ASP A 55 -15.67 -14.32 11.89
C ASP A 55 -17.13 -13.92 11.67
N ASP A 56 -17.42 -12.63 11.62
CA ASP A 56 -18.70 -12.08 11.17
C ASP A 56 -18.79 -12.13 9.64
N HIS A 57 -19.13 -13.32 9.12
CA HIS A 57 -19.28 -13.53 7.68
C HIS A 57 -20.43 -12.70 7.08
N ALA A 58 -21.44 -12.33 7.86
CA ALA A 58 -22.54 -11.50 7.39
C ALA A 58 -22.06 -10.09 7.00
N ALA A 59 -21.17 -9.51 7.79
CA ALA A 59 -20.55 -8.23 7.46
C ALA A 59 -19.65 -8.33 6.20
N ALA A 60 -18.90 -9.43 6.04
CA ALA A 60 -18.12 -9.69 4.83
C ALA A 60 -19.01 -9.87 3.59
N LEU A 61 -20.14 -10.59 3.74
CA LEU A 61 -21.13 -10.78 2.67
C LEU A 61 -21.74 -9.45 2.25
N ALA A 62 -22.04 -8.55 3.17
CA ALA A 62 -22.55 -7.22 2.86
C ALA A 62 -21.56 -6.41 2.01
N ALA A 63 -20.27 -6.45 2.34
CA ALA A 63 -19.22 -5.81 1.55
C ALA A 63 -19.06 -6.46 0.16
N LEU A 64 -19.12 -7.81 0.07
CA LEU A 64 -19.07 -8.52 -1.21
C LEU A 64 -20.27 -8.17 -2.10
N ARG A 65 -21.46 -8.02 -1.54
CA ARG A 65 -22.69 -7.64 -2.25
C ARG A 65 -22.53 -6.31 -2.99
N ILE A 66 -21.79 -5.36 -2.40
CA ILE A 66 -21.48 -4.07 -3.02
C ILE A 66 -20.58 -4.26 -4.27
N SER A 67 -19.56 -5.10 -4.17
CA SER A 67 -18.70 -5.45 -5.32
C SER A 67 -19.46 -6.25 -6.37
N CYS A 68 -20.35 -7.17 -5.98
CA CYS A 68 -21.19 -7.93 -6.89
C CYS A 68 -22.07 -7.06 -7.77
N ALA A 69 -22.67 -6.00 -7.22
CA ALA A 69 -23.46 -5.05 -8.00
C ALA A 69 -22.67 -4.37 -9.14
N ARG A 70 -21.35 -4.28 -9.01
CA ARG A 70 -20.44 -3.81 -10.06
C ARG A 70 -20.01 -4.94 -11.01
N ILE A 71 -19.68 -6.11 -10.47
CA ILE A 71 -19.25 -7.30 -11.22
C ILE A 71 -20.32 -7.69 -12.24
N GLU A 72 -21.59 -7.69 -11.86
CA GLU A 72 -22.72 -8.06 -12.72
C GLU A 72 -22.89 -7.16 -13.95
N LYS A 73 -22.39 -5.91 -13.90
CA LYS A 73 -22.47 -4.95 -15.01
C LYS A 73 -21.36 -5.11 -16.06
N ARG A 74 -20.39 -6.00 -15.81
CA ARG A 74 -19.24 -6.15 -16.71
C ARG A 74 -19.48 -7.26 -17.73
N PRO A 75 -18.83 -7.21 -18.93
CA PRO A 75 -18.94 -8.29 -19.93
C PRO A 75 -18.49 -9.64 -19.36
N ALA A 76 -19.33 -10.66 -19.52
CA ALA A 76 -19.13 -11.98 -18.90
C ALA A 76 -17.87 -12.71 -19.40
N ASP A 77 -17.48 -12.46 -20.65
CA ASP A 77 -16.31 -13.06 -21.32
C ASP A 77 -14.99 -12.34 -20.98
N ALA A 78 -15.04 -11.17 -20.33
CA ALA A 78 -13.84 -10.44 -19.94
C ALA A 78 -13.05 -11.22 -18.85
N PRO A 79 -11.71 -11.11 -18.82
CA PRO A 79 -10.94 -11.59 -17.68
C PRO A 79 -11.36 -10.83 -16.42
N PHE A 80 -11.54 -11.54 -15.30
CA PHE A 80 -11.82 -10.88 -14.03
C PHE A 80 -10.66 -9.98 -13.61
N PHE A 81 -9.45 -10.46 -13.82
CA PHE A 81 -8.22 -9.72 -13.52
C PHE A 81 -7.36 -9.56 -14.79
N ALA A 82 -7.32 -8.34 -15.33
CA ALA A 82 -6.66 -8.09 -16.61
C ALA A 82 -5.11 -8.13 -16.54
N LEU A 83 -4.53 -8.03 -15.34
CA LEU A 83 -3.05 -7.99 -15.16
C LEU A 83 -2.45 -9.40 -15.00
N MET A 84 -3.22 -10.36 -14.49
CA MET A 84 -2.80 -11.75 -14.30
C MET A 84 -4.02 -12.65 -14.57
N ASP A 85 -3.82 -13.78 -15.23
CA ASP A 85 -4.90 -14.67 -15.71
C ASP A 85 -5.27 -15.79 -14.73
N TYR A 86 -5.01 -15.63 -13.45
CA TYR A 86 -5.28 -16.66 -12.43
C TYR A 86 -6.68 -16.57 -11.79
N ALA A 87 -7.38 -15.46 -11.96
CA ALA A 87 -8.64 -15.20 -11.27
C ALA A 87 -9.91 -15.57 -12.09
N GLY A 88 -9.74 -16.28 -13.20
CA GLY A 88 -10.84 -16.68 -14.06
C GLY A 88 -11.45 -15.55 -14.87
N ARG A 89 -12.67 -15.79 -15.36
CA ARG A 89 -13.44 -14.84 -16.15
C ARG A 89 -14.47 -14.12 -15.29
N MET A 90 -15.02 -13.05 -15.83
CA MET A 90 -16.09 -12.29 -15.18
C MET A 90 -17.33 -13.16 -14.95
N SER A 91 -17.64 -14.08 -15.88
CA SER A 91 -18.74 -15.05 -15.75
C SER A 91 -18.64 -15.93 -14.50
N ASP A 92 -17.42 -16.32 -14.08
CA ASP A 92 -17.22 -17.17 -12.91
C ASP A 92 -17.63 -16.41 -11.63
N TRP A 93 -17.30 -15.14 -11.57
CA TRP A 93 -17.66 -14.26 -10.45
C TRP A 93 -19.12 -13.82 -10.48
N GLN A 94 -19.70 -13.58 -11.67
CA GLN A 94 -21.13 -13.32 -11.83
C GLN A 94 -21.97 -14.52 -11.36
N ALA A 95 -21.52 -15.75 -11.65
CA ALA A 95 -22.20 -16.95 -11.16
C ALA A 95 -22.21 -17.01 -9.62
N VAL A 96 -21.11 -16.65 -8.96
CA VAL A 96 -21.04 -16.51 -7.50
C VAL A 96 -22.00 -15.40 -7.00
N CYS A 97 -21.98 -14.23 -7.64
CA CYS A 97 -22.83 -13.10 -7.26
C CYS A 97 -24.34 -13.43 -7.34
N GLN A 98 -24.74 -14.24 -8.32
CA GLN A 98 -26.14 -14.69 -8.48
C GLN A 98 -26.60 -15.65 -7.37
N THR A 99 -25.68 -16.25 -6.62
CA THR A 99 -25.99 -17.16 -5.51
C THR A 99 -25.89 -16.52 -4.13
N LEU A 100 -25.75 -15.18 -4.05
CA LEU A 100 -25.68 -14.46 -2.78
C LEU A 100 -26.91 -14.75 -1.93
N PRO A 101 -26.76 -15.29 -0.69
CA PRO A 101 -27.90 -15.61 0.15
C PRO A 101 -28.62 -14.34 0.61
N ALA A 102 -29.94 -14.43 0.78
CA ALA A 102 -30.71 -13.33 1.33
C ALA A 102 -30.53 -13.22 2.85
N ALA A 103 -30.40 -14.36 3.53
CA ALA A 103 -30.28 -14.46 4.97
C ALA A 103 -28.80 -14.33 5.43
N PRO A 104 -28.49 -13.45 6.39
CA PRO A 104 -27.13 -13.24 6.88
C PRO A 104 -26.49 -14.49 7.52
N GLU A 105 -27.27 -15.34 8.15
CA GLU A 105 -26.87 -16.60 8.79
C GLU A 105 -26.27 -17.60 7.81
N ASP A 106 -26.62 -17.52 6.56
CA ASP A 106 -26.10 -18.39 5.48
C ASP A 106 -24.73 -17.92 4.94
N ALA A 107 -24.23 -16.79 5.38
CA ALA A 107 -23.03 -16.16 4.84
C ALA A 107 -21.79 -17.07 4.92
N ARG A 108 -21.59 -17.75 6.05
CA ARG A 108 -20.45 -18.67 6.22
C ARG A 108 -20.53 -19.81 5.22
N ALA A 109 -21.67 -20.49 5.16
CA ALA A 109 -21.90 -21.60 4.24
C ALA A 109 -21.75 -21.16 2.76
N PHE A 110 -22.17 -19.93 2.44
CA PHE A 110 -21.96 -19.35 1.12
C PHE A 110 -20.49 -19.26 0.77
N PHE A 111 -19.64 -18.67 1.61
CA PHE A 111 -18.20 -18.56 1.33
C PHE A 111 -17.56 -19.95 1.21
N GLU A 112 -17.86 -20.86 2.13
CA GLU A 112 -17.33 -22.23 2.10
C GLU A 112 -17.75 -23.01 0.84
N ASN A 113 -18.95 -22.80 0.32
CA ASN A 113 -19.48 -23.51 -0.83
C ASN A 113 -19.05 -22.89 -2.18
N GLN A 114 -18.92 -21.56 -2.25
CA GLN A 114 -18.65 -20.88 -3.51
C GLN A 114 -17.16 -20.67 -3.80
N PHE A 115 -16.31 -20.70 -2.78
CA PHE A 115 -14.90 -20.37 -2.93
C PHE A 115 -13.96 -21.50 -2.52
N THR A 116 -12.73 -21.41 -3.04
CA THR A 116 -11.57 -22.17 -2.59
C THR A 116 -10.57 -21.17 -2.02
N PRO A 117 -10.12 -21.35 -0.78
CA PRO A 117 -9.08 -20.48 -0.19
C PRO A 117 -7.69 -20.87 -0.65
N TYR A 118 -6.86 -19.87 -0.89
CA TYR A 118 -5.46 -20.03 -1.30
C TYR A 118 -4.56 -19.17 -0.40
N GLU A 119 -3.55 -19.78 0.20
CA GLU A 119 -2.49 -19.03 0.86
C GLU A 119 -1.70 -18.21 -0.16
N ILE A 120 -1.38 -16.97 0.19
CA ILE A 120 -0.56 -16.08 -0.64
C ILE A 120 0.88 -16.15 -0.17
N TRP A 121 1.82 -16.30 -1.10
CA TRP A 121 3.26 -16.32 -0.86
C TRP A 121 3.96 -15.35 -1.82
N ALA A 122 4.95 -14.60 -1.32
CA ALA A 122 5.81 -13.81 -2.21
C ALA A 122 6.91 -14.68 -2.83
N ASP A 123 7.52 -15.58 -2.05
CA ASP A 123 8.45 -16.58 -2.55
C ASP A 123 8.38 -17.87 -1.71
N PRO A 124 7.84 -18.97 -2.25
CA PRO A 124 7.67 -20.21 -1.51
C PRO A 124 8.97 -20.88 -1.08
N ARG A 125 10.13 -20.49 -1.65
CA ARG A 125 11.45 -20.96 -1.24
C ARG A 125 11.92 -20.33 0.08
N HIS A 126 11.29 -19.24 0.47
CA HIS A 126 11.60 -18.47 1.67
C HIS A 126 10.35 -18.38 2.55
N PRO A 127 10.20 -19.29 3.56
CA PRO A 127 9.00 -19.36 4.41
C PRO A 127 8.61 -18.04 5.07
N GLN A 128 9.56 -17.18 5.37
CA GLN A 128 9.32 -15.84 5.92
C GLN A 128 8.51 -14.93 4.97
N THR A 129 8.46 -15.23 3.68
CA THR A 129 7.70 -14.45 2.69
C THR A 129 6.20 -14.76 2.68
N ARG A 130 5.77 -15.71 3.51
CA ARG A 130 4.36 -15.98 3.81
C ARG A 130 3.77 -14.89 4.72
N GLU A 131 4.61 -14.29 5.57
CA GLU A 131 4.24 -13.19 6.42
C GLU A 131 4.44 -11.86 5.70
N GLY A 132 3.46 -10.98 5.81
CA GLY A 132 3.49 -9.66 5.20
C GLY A 132 3.15 -8.53 6.15
N SER A 133 2.91 -7.36 5.60
CA SER A 133 2.67 -6.13 6.35
C SER A 133 1.27 -5.60 6.12
N PHE A 134 0.58 -5.28 7.21
CA PHE A 134 -0.74 -4.67 7.21
C PHE A 134 -0.68 -3.33 7.92
N THR A 135 -1.21 -2.30 7.29
CA THR A 135 -1.39 -0.96 7.87
C THR A 135 -2.87 -0.62 7.89
N GLY A 136 -3.24 0.50 8.46
CA GLY A 136 -4.61 0.97 8.50
C GLY A 136 -4.78 2.34 7.86
N TYR A 137 -5.96 2.58 7.32
CA TYR A 137 -6.40 3.89 6.87
C TYR A 137 -7.83 4.17 7.30
N TYR A 138 -8.22 5.43 7.24
CA TYR A 138 -9.53 5.90 7.71
C TYR A 138 -10.01 7.06 6.84
N GLU A 139 -11.26 7.45 6.98
CA GLU A 139 -11.84 8.66 6.37
C GLU A 139 -11.66 9.85 7.33
N PRO A 140 -10.71 10.77 7.07
CA PRO A 140 -10.49 11.93 7.92
C PRO A 140 -11.65 12.92 7.81
N GLN A 141 -11.89 13.68 8.90
CA GLN A 141 -12.82 14.78 8.93
C GLN A 141 -12.06 16.10 9.06
N LEU A 142 -12.24 17.00 8.11
CA LEU A 142 -11.65 18.32 8.06
C LEU A 142 -12.72 19.37 8.30
N ARG A 143 -12.31 20.61 8.59
CA ARG A 143 -13.21 21.75 8.71
C ARG A 143 -13.02 22.69 7.54
N GLU A 144 -14.12 23.19 7.00
CA GLU A 144 -14.08 24.28 6.02
C GLU A 144 -13.52 25.53 6.70
N ALA A 145 -12.56 26.17 6.05
CA ALA A 145 -11.99 27.43 6.52
C ALA A 145 -13.03 28.56 6.50
N ALA A 146 -12.90 29.51 7.41
CA ALA A 146 -13.67 30.74 7.34
C ALA A 146 -13.33 31.53 6.06
N ALA A 147 -14.29 32.31 5.56
CA ALA A 147 -14.11 33.03 4.29
C ALA A 147 -12.94 34.04 4.34
N GLU A 148 -12.68 34.59 5.52
CA GLU A 148 -11.64 35.58 5.80
C GLU A 148 -10.28 34.97 6.18
N ASP A 149 -10.18 33.63 6.24
CA ASP A 149 -8.94 32.96 6.61
C ASP A 149 -7.93 33.03 5.46
N GLU A 150 -6.91 33.88 5.64
CA GLU A 150 -5.82 34.06 4.69
C GLU A 150 -4.92 32.80 4.58
N ASN A 151 -4.92 31.93 5.60
CA ASN A 151 -4.16 30.68 5.64
C ASN A 151 -4.97 29.48 5.13
N ALA A 152 -6.18 29.70 4.65
CA ALA A 152 -7.06 28.66 4.16
C ALA A 152 -6.41 27.87 3.01
N VAL A 153 -6.35 26.53 3.18
CA VAL A 153 -5.69 25.61 2.25
C VAL A 153 -6.68 25.10 1.21
N PRO A 154 -6.45 25.34 -0.09
CA PRO A 154 -7.33 24.89 -1.13
C PRO A 154 -7.22 23.37 -1.36
N LEU A 155 -8.36 22.71 -1.50
CA LEU A 155 -8.46 21.35 -2.00
C LEU A 155 -8.88 21.42 -3.47
N TYR A 156 -7.98 20.98 -4.35
CA TYR A 156 -8.14 21.13 -5.80
C TYR A 156 -8.83 19.93 -6.43
N GLY A 157 -9.71 20.21 -7.39
CA GLY A 157 -10.16 19.28 -8.41
C GLY A 157 -9.02 18.91 -9.37
N ARG A 158 -9.24 17.88 -10.20
CA ARG A 158 -8.27 17.47 -11.22
C ARG A 158 -8.10 18.61 -12.24
N PRO A 159 -6.85 19.10 -12.46
CA PRO A 159 -6.59 20.12 -13.47
C PRO A 159 -6.81 19.58 -14.89
N ASP A 160 -7.33 20.44 -15.80
CA ASP A 160 -7.62 20.06 -17.19
C ASP A 160 -6.36 19.81 -18.02
N ASP A 161 -5.23 20.44 -17.65
CA ASP A 161 -3.94 20.27 -18.34
C ASP A 161 -3.15 19.00 -17.91
N MET A 162 -3.74 18.21 -17.00
CA MET A 162 -3.12 16.98 -16.53
C MET A 162 -3.44 15.80 -17.44
N ILE A 163 -2.40 15.20 -18.02
CA ILE A 163 -2.48 14.08 -18.95
C ILE A 163 -1.94 12.83 -18.27
N THR A 164 -2.70 11.74 -18.32
CA THR A 164 -2.23 10.40 -17.95
C THR A 164 -2.09 9.56 -19.21
N VAL A 165 -0.91 8.99 -19.42
CA VAL A 165 -0.57 8.13 -20.56
C VAL A 165 -0.44 6.69 -20.07
N ASN A 166 -1.26 5.80 -20.60
CA ASN A 166 -1.13 4.36 -20.39
C ASN A 166 -0.01 3.83 -21.28
N LEU A 167 1.06 3.36 -20.69
CA LEU A 167 2.23 2.93 -21.46
C LEU A 167 1.98 1.63 -22.22
N GLY A 168 1.07 0.78 -21.75
CA GLY A 168 0.64 -0.44 -22.44
C GLY A 168 0.00 -0.19 -23.81
N ASP A 169 -0.53 1.02 -24.08
CA ASP A 169 -1.06 1.41 -25.39
C ASP A 169 0.04 1.64 -26.43
N PHE A 170 1.29 1.88 -25.95
CA PHE A 170 2.47 2.07 -26.80
C PHE A 170 3.28 0.79 -26.94
N ARG A 171 3.39 0.01 -25.85
CA ARG A 171 4.13 -1.26 -25.83
C ARG A 171 3.44 -2.27 -24.92
N PRO A 172 3.11 -3.47 -25.41
CA PRO A 172 2.41 -4.49 -24.62
C PRO A 172 3.15 -4.90 -23.34
N GLU A 173 4.48 -4.86 -23.33
CA GLU A 173 5.32 -5.18 -22.17
C GLU A 173 5.16 -4.19 -21.00
N TRP A 174 4.64 -2.99 -21.27
CA TRP A 174 4.34 -1.96 -20.26
C TRP A 174 2.87 -1.95 -19.81
N LYS A 175 2.16 -3.03 -20.08
CA LYS A 175 0.76 -3.17 -19.66
C LYS A 175 0.61 -2.97 -18.15
N GLY A 176 -0.29 -2.07 -17.76
CA GLY A 176 -0.54 -1.72 -16.34
C GLY A 176 0.34 -0.61 -15.79
N GLU A 177 1.30 -0.09 -16.58
CA GLU A 177 2.08 1.08 -16.23
C GLU A 177 1.48 2.35 -16.84
N SER A 178 1.63 3.47 -16.14
CA SER A 178 1.20 4.78 -16.61
C SER A 178 2.12 5.87 -16.09
N ILE A 179 2.20 6.96 -16.86
CA ILE A 179 2.86 8.21 -16.44
C ILE A 179 1.85 9.34 -16.45
N THR A 180 2.02 10.28 -15.53
CA THR A 180 1.19 11.50 -15.45
C THR A 180 2.07 12.72 -15.63
N GLY A 181 1.63 13.66 -16.44
CA GLY A 181 2.38 14.87 -16.76
C GLY A 181 1.49 15.95 -17.36
N ARG A 182 2.13 16.94 -17.96
CA ARG A 182 1.49 18.02 -18.72
C ARG A 182 2.27 18.33 -19.97
N VAL A 183 1.62 18.90 -20.97
CA VAL A 183 2.29 19.34 -22.19
C VAL A 183 2.98 20.69 -21.96
N LYS A 184 4.25 20.76 -22.33
CA LYS A 184 5.05 21.99 -22.39
C LYS A 184 5.71 22.08 -23.75
N GLY A 185 5.19 22.94 -24.63
CA GLY A 185 5.59 22.96 -26.03
C GLY A 185 5.24 21.64 -26.70
N ALA A 186 6.21 20.96 -27.27
CA ALA A 186 6.07 19.63 -27.92
C ALA A 186 6.44 18.45 -27.01
N GLN A 187 6.58 18.67 -25.70
CA GLN A 187 7.03 17.64 -24.77
C GLN A 187 5.99 17.35 -23.71
N LEU A 188 5.85 16.07 -23.35
CA LEU A 188 5.21 15.67 -22.10
C LEU A 188 6.26 15.75 -20.99
N VAL A 189 6.01 16.60 -20.01
CA VAL A 189 6.88 16.78 -18.83
C VAL A 189 6.15 16.32 -17.57
N PRO A 190 6.86 15.96 -16.48
CA PRO A 190 6.22 15.62 -15.21
C PRO A 190 5.24 16.71 -14.77
N TYR A 191 4.18 16.32 -14.08
CA TYR A 191 3.27 17.29 -13.49
C TYR A 191 3.93 18.02 -12.32
N LEU A 192 3.25 19.04 -11.80
CA LEU A 192 3.75 19.84 -10.68
C LEU A 192 3.91 18.99 -9.41
N THR A 193 4.97 19.21 -8.68
CA THR A 193 5.20 18.64 -7.34
C THR A 193 4.30 19.28 -6.29
N ARG A 194 4.17 18.66 -5.11
CA ARG A 194 3.51 19.27 -3.96
C ARG A 194 4.03 20.67 -3.68
N ALA A 195 5.34 20.83 -3.56
CA ALA A 195 5.97 22.12 -3.25
C ALA A 195 5.59 23.22 -4.25
N GLU A 196 5.54 22.91 -5.57
CA GLU A 196 5.13 23.86 -6.59
C GLU A 196 3.63 24.20 -6.47
N ILE A 197 2.78 23.22 -6.15
CA ILE A 197 1.34 23.41 -5.97
C ILE A 197 1.07 24.27 -4.74
N GLU A 198 1.69 23.94 -3.62
CA GLU A 198 1.57 24.68 -2.36
C GLU A 198 2.12 26.14 -2.49
N ALA A 199 3.12 26.35 -3.37
CA ALA A 199 3.58 27.68 -3.76
C ALA A 199 2.64 28.44 -4.71
N GLY A 200 1.45 27.88 -5.02
CA GLY A 200 0.40 28.56 -5.78
C GLY A 200 0.45 28.35 -7.30
N ALA A 201 1.22 27.38 -7.81
CA ALA A 201 1.32 27.12 -9.26
C ALA A 201 0.00 26.71 -9.93
N LEU A 202 -1.03 26.34 -9.18
CA LEU A 202 -2.38 26.02 -9.67
C LEU A 202 -3.38 27.16 -9.57
N THR A 203 -3.00 28.33 -9.07
CA THR A 203 -3.92 29.48 -8.95
C THR A 203 -4.51 29.83 -10.31
N GLY A 204 -5.85 29.80 -10.41
CA GLY A 204 -6.59 30.04 -11.65
C GLY A 204 -6.48 28.94 -12.72
N ARG A 205 -5.88 27.77 -12.40
CA ARG A 205 -5.65 26.65 -13.35
C ARG A 205 -6.36 25.36 -12.95
N ALA A 206 -6.89 25.29 -11.75
CA ALA A 206 -7.68 24.17 -11.25
C ALA A 206 -8.87 24.68 -10.47
N GLU A 207 -9.96 23.90 -10.48
CA GLU A 207 -11.12 24.18 -9.63
C GLU A 207 -10.70 24.02 -8.16
N ILE A 208 -11.06 24.99 -7.32
CA ILE A 208 -11.02 24.84 -5.88
C ILE A 208 -12.35 24.27 -5.44
N LEU A 209 -12.37 23.03 -4.97
CA LEU A 209 -13.58 22.37 -4.48
C LEU A 209 -14.06 23.02 -3.18
N THR A 210 -13.14 23.20 -2.25
CA THR A 210 -13.34 23.86 -0.97
C THR A 210 -11.98 24.30 -0.41
N LYS A 211 -12.01 25.10 0.66
CA LYS A 211 -10.80 25.42 1.44
C LYS A 211 -10.96 24.91 2.87
N VAL A 212 -9.88 24.41 3.45
CA VAL A 212 -9.85 23.89 4.83
C VAL A 212 -8.93 24.71 5.72
N ASP A 213 -9.19 24.68 7.02
CA ASP A 213 -8.52 25.50 8.03
C ASP A 213 -7.12 24.95 8.46
N SER A 214 -6.78 23.73 8.05
CA SER A 214 -5.55 23.05 8.50
C SER A 214 -4.75 22.46 7.34
N ALA A 215 -3.52 22.94 7.14
CA ALA A 215 -2.58 22.38 6.18
C ALA A 215 -2.14 20.95 6.56
N ILE A 216 -2.06 20.65 7.85
CA ILE A 216 -1.73 19.33 8.35
C ILE A 216 -2.85 18.35 8.03
N ASP A 217 -4.12 18.73 8.24
CA ASP A 217 -5.25 17.88 7.91
C ASP A 217 -5.38 17.68 6.40
N ALA A 218 -5.17 18.73 5.60
CA ALA A 218 -5.11 18.61 4.14
C ALA A 218 -4.00 17.66 3.70
N PHE A 219 -2.81 17.72 4.32
CA PHE A 219 -1.71 16.80 4.02
C PHE A 219 -2.09 15.35 4.34
N PHE A 220 -2.70 15.09 5.49
CA PHE A 220 -3.16 13.73 5.83
C PHE A 220 -4.29 13.27 4.92
N LEU A 221 -5.20 14.16 4.51
CA LEU A 221 -6.23 13.85 3.51
C LEU A 221 -5.60 13.37 2.18
N HIS A 222 -4.52 14.01 1.70
CA HIS A 222 -3.78 13.54 0.52
C HIS A 222 -3.16 12.15 0.69
N ILE A 223 -2.87 11.72 1.92
CA ILE A 223 -2.40 10.37 2.21
C ILE A 223 -3.56 9.39 2.21
N GLN A 224 -4.69 9.76 2.82
CA GLN A 224 -5.88 8.90 2.94
C GLN A 224 -6.66 8.78 1.61
N GLY A 225 -6.62 9.81 0.76
CA GLY A 225 -7.25 9.83 -0.56
C GLY A 225 -8.73 10.20 -0.58
N SER A 226 -9.43 10.15 0.54
CA SER A 226 -10.82 10.59 0.71
C SER A 226 -11.06 11.13 2.11
N GLY A 227 -12.11 11.94 2.29
CA GLY A 227 -12.46 12.49 3.59
C GLY A 227 -13.76 13.26 3.58
N GLN A 228 -14.12 13.72 4.76
CA GLN A 228 -15.30 14.57 5.01
C GLN A 228 -14.85 16.00 5.30
N VAL A 229 -15.53 16.97 4.73
CA VAL A 229 -15.36 18.38 5.07
C VAL A 229 -16.62 18.86 5.77
N MET A 230 -16.49 19.20 7.04
CA MET A 230 -17.57 19.85 7.80
C MET A 230 -17.62 21.31 7.39
N ARG A 231 -18.74 21.68 6.75
CA ARG A 231 -18.99 23.04 6.29
C ARG A 231 -19.31 23.98 7.43
N GLN A 232 -19.22 25.28 7.19
CA GLN A 232 -19.54 26.32 8.18
C GLN A 232 -21.01 26.26 8.64
N ASP A 233 -21.93 25.74 7.84
CA ASP A 233 -23.33 25.52 8.18
C ASP A 233 -23.60 24.22 8.93
N GLY A 234 -22.54 23.44 9.24
CA GLY A 234 -22.64 22.15 9.91
C GLY A 234 -22.97 20.98 8.99
N SER A 235 -23.19 21.20 7.70
CA SER A 235 -23.36 20.11 6.73
C SER A 235 -22.03 19.42 6.44
N ILE A 236 -22.08 18.16 6.00
CA ILE A 236 -20.90 17.37 5.64
C ILE A 236 -20.86 17.21 4.12
N GLU A 237 -19.77 17.66 3.52
CA GLU A 237 -19.41 17.34 2.15
C GLU A 237 -18.35 16.25 2.12
N ARG A 238 -18.56 15.20 1.31
CA ARG A 238 -17.56 14.17 1.07
C ARG A 238 -16.76 14.47 -0.18
N ILE A 239 -15.46 14.30 -0.05
CA ILE A 239 -14.52 14.41 -1.17
C ILE A 239 -13.68 13.13 -1.25
N GLY A 240 -13.31 12.75 -2.45
CA GLY A 240 -12.52 11.56 -2.69
C GLY A 240 -11.57 11.74 -3.85
N TYR A 241 -10.73 10.74 -4.03
CA TYR A 241 -9.69 10.70 -5.04
C TYR A 241 -10.25 10.92 -6.45
N ALA A 242 -9.68 11.86 -7.17
CA ALA A 242 -9.92 12.06 -8.60
C ALA A 242 -8.67 11.71 -9.42
N ALA A 243 -7.49 12.16 -8.98
CA ALA A 243 -6.24 11.91 -9.68
C ALA A 243 -5.02 12.13 -8.76
N GLN A 244 -3.85 11.67 -9.21
CA GLN A 244 -2.56 11.90 -8.58
C GLN A 244 -1.61 12.56 -9.58
N ASN A 245 -0.74 13.44 -9.11
CA ASN A 245 0.22 14.19 -9.94
C ASN A 245 1.34 13.34 -10.58
N GLY A 246 1.39 12.03 -10.37
CA GLY A 246 2.35 11.11 -10.97
C GLY A 246 3.69 11.00 -10.22
N HIS A 247 3.92 11.82 -9.20
CA HIS A 247 5.12 11.72 -8.38
C HIS A 247 5.02 10.58 -7.37
N LYS A 248 6.16 9.93 -7.09
CA LYS A 248 6.23 8.88 -6.07
C LYS A 248 5.90 9.43 -4.69
N TYR A 249 5.09 8.69 -3.93
CA TYR A 249 4.87 8.97 -2.52
C TYR A 249 6.15 8.78 -1.72
N VAL A 250 6.47 9.77 -0.90
CA VAL A 250 7.57 9.75 0.06
C VAL A 250 7.00 9.91 1.46
N ALA A 251 7.19 8.87 2.30
CA ALA A 251 6.74 8.90 3.68
C ALA A 251 7.62 9.85 4.51
N ILE A 252 7.06 10.97 4.97
CA ILE A 252 7.80 11.98 5.74
C ILE A 252 8.31 11.46 7.09
N GLY A 253 7.70 10.42 7.64
CA GLY A 253 8.22 9.74 8.83
C GLY A 253 9.63 9.16 8.65
N ARG A 254 10.02 8.76 7.41
CA ARG A 254 11.40 8.34 7.12
C ARG A 254 12.39 9.48 7.26
N GLU A 255 11.99 10.68 6.86
CA GLU A 255 12.79 11.88 7.00
C GLU A 255 12.99 12.25 8.49
N LEU A 256 11.94 12.16 9.29
CA LEU A 256 12.02 12.38 10.74
C LEU A 256 12.95 11.36 11.43
N ILE A 257 12.94 10.11 10.97
CA ILE A 257 13.89 9.09 11.45
C ILE A 257 15.31 9.44 10.99
N ALA A 258 15.51 9.82 9.73
CA ALA A 258 16.82 10.17 9.19
C ALA A 258 17.44 11.39 9.91
N ARG A 259 16.62 12.36 10.34
CA ARG A 259 17.03 13.51 11.17
C ARG A 259 17.25 13.15 12.64
N GLY A 260 16.98 11.91 13.07
CA GLY A 260 17.11 11.49 14.48
C GLY A 260 16.02 12.03 15.40
N ILE A 261 14.95 12.59 14.86
CA ILE A 261 13.81 13.16 15.62
C ILE A 261 12.90 12.03 16.13
N MET A 262 12.74 10.98 15.33
CA MET A 262 11.95 9.80 15.66
C MET A 262 12.77 8.52 15.44
N THR A 263 12.29 7.40 16.00
CA THR A 263 12.82 6.07 15.76
C THR A 263 11.79 5.23 15.01
N LYS A 264 12.21 4.04 14.53
CA LYS A 264 11.27 3.10 13.86
C LYS A 264 10.18 2.59 14.81
N GLU A 265 10.44 2.60 16.10
CA GLU A 265 9.56 2.11 17.15
C GLU A 265 8.47 3.13 17.48
N ASN A 266 8.81 4.43 17.50
CA ASN A 266 7.88 5.49 17.91
C ASN A 266 7.27 6.30 16.76
N VAL A 267 7.68 6.06 15.50
CA VAL A 267 7.06 6.72 14.35
C VAL A 267 5.67 6.15 14.09
N SER A 268 4.67 7.02 14.17
CA SER A 268 3.27 6.75 13.87
C SER A 268 2.64 7.98 13.22
N MET A 269 1.42 7.84 12.70
CA MET A 269 0.69 9.01 12.17
C MET A 269 0.45 10.06 13.24
N GLN A 270 0.14 9.65 14.47
CA GLN A 270 -0.08 10.54 15.61
C GLN A 270 1.19 11.28 16.01
N SER A 271 2.33 10.57 16.11
CA SER A 271 3.59 11.22 16.47
C SER A 271 4.08 12.19 15.39
N ILE A 272 3.88 11.86 14.10
CA ILE A 272 4.19 12.75 12.99
C ILE A 272 3.31 14.00 13.05
N ARG A 273 1.99 13.85 13.25
CA ARG A 273 1.04 14.96 13.41
C ARG A 273 1.45 15.86 14.56
N SER A 274 1.68 15.27 15.73
CA SER A 274 2.10 16.03 16.93
C SER A 274 3.38 16.81 16.68
N TRP A 275 4.34 16.24 15.97
CA TRP A 275 5.58 16.95 15.63
C TRP A 275 5.32 18.13 14.67
N LEU A 276 4.50 17.95 13.63
CA LEU A 276 4.14 19.02 12.70
C LEU A 276 3.45 20.18 13.42
N GLU A 277 2.53 19.88 14.34
CA GLU A 277 1.81 20.89 15.16
C GLU A 277 2.76 21.65 16.11
N GLN A 278 3.76 20.99 16.66
CA GLN A 278 4.74 21.58 17.56
C GLN A 278 5.86 22.34 16.83
N ASN A 279 6.06 22.11 15.54
CA ASN A 279 7.12 22.69 14.74
C ASN A 279 6.59 23.40 13.47
N PRO A 280 5.69 24.40 13.60
CA PRO A 280 5.01 25.02 12.45
C PRO A 280 5.96 25.65 11.44
N ALA A 281 7.14 26.14 11.87
CA ALA A 281 8.14 26.73 11.00
C ALA A 281 8.80 25.72 10.04
N GLU A 282 8.85 24.43 10.43
CA GLU A 282 9.46 23.37 9.64
C GLU A 282 8.41 22.45 8.99
N ALA A 283 7.15 22.54 9.42
CA ALA A 283 6.09 21.63 9.01
C ALA A 283 5.87 21.62 7.50
N GLN A 284 5.79 22.81 6.88
CA GLN A 284 5.58 22.92 5.43
C GLN A 284 6.74 22.31 4.63
N ASP A 285 7.98 22.60 5.03
CA ASP A 285 9.17 22.06 4.36
C ASP A 285 9.22 20.53 4.48
N LEU A 286 8.86 19.98 5.64
CA LEU A 286 8.79 18.54 5.84
C LEU A 286 7.68 17.91 4.99
N MET A 287 6.48 18.47 4.98
CA MET A 287 5.38 17.97 4.15
C MET A 287 5.73 18.01 2.65
N ASN A 288 6.48 19.01 2.20
CA ASN A 288 6.96 19.18 0.84
C ASN A 288 8.02 18.15 0.41
N GLN A 289 8.65 17.42 1.34
CA GLN A 289 9.50 16.27 1.00
C GLN A 289 8.70 15.13 0.34
N ASN A 290 7.38 15.10 0.51
CA ASN A 290 6.52 14.23 -0.26
C ASN A 290 6.03 14.96 -1.53
N PRO A 291 6.62 14.71 -2.72
CA PRO A 291 6.25 15.38 -3.95
C PRO A 291 4.87 14.93 -4.50
N SER A 292 4.31 13.83 -3.98
CA SER A 292 3.02 13.31 -4.38
C SER A 292 1.89 14.25 -3.92
N TYR A 293 0.95 14.53 -4.82
CA TYR A 293 -0.22 15.36 -4.56
C TYR A 293 -1.48 14.69 -5.13
N ILE A 294 -2.56 14.67 -4.35
CA ILE A 294 -3.85 14.11 -4.76
C ILE A 294 -4.80 15.26 -5.14
N PHE A 295 -5.49 15.08 -6.26
CA PHE A 295 -6.61 15.91 -6.67
C PHE A 295 -7.91 15.19 -6.33
N PHE A 296 -8.92 15.96 -5.97
CA PHE A 296 -10.16 15.44 -5.40
C PHE A 296 -11.36 15.66 -6.31
N GLN A 297 -12.46 15.02 -5.99
CA GLN A 297 -13.79 15.25 -6.54
C GLN A 297 -14.83 15.19 -5.42
N ARG A 298 -15.96 15.86 -5.63
CA ARG A 298 -17.08 15.74 -4.70
C ARG A 298 -17.70 14.35 -4.86
N LEU A 299 -17.97 13.70 -3.74
CA LEU A 299 -18.64 12.41 -3.68
C LEU A 299 -20.10 12.59 -3.28
N GLY A 300 -20.95 11.61 -3.63
CA GLY A 300 -22.31 11.49 -3.09
C GLY A 300 -22.34 11.17 -1.59
N ALA A 301 -23.53 11.10 -1.03
CA ALA A 301 -23.72 10.87 0.41
C ALA A 301 -23.37 9.45 0.90
N ASP A 302 -23.18 8.49 -0.01
CA ASP A 302 -23.16 7.05 0.30
C ASP A 302 -21.87 6.56 1.00
N GLY A 303 -20.80 7.36 1.04
CA GLY A 303 -19.54 7.02 1.72
C GLY A 303 -18.30 7.20 0.84
N PRO A 304 -17.10 6.89 1.39
CA PRO A 304 -15.86 6.97 0.64
C PRO A 304 -15.82 5.89 -0.45
N LEU A 305 -15.37 6.27 -1.65
CA LEU A 305 -15.23 5.34 -2.78
C LEU A 305 -13.82 4.77 -2.82
N GLY A 306 -13.70 3.45 -2.84
CA GLY A 306 -12.45 2.75 -3.11
C GLY A 306 -12.09 2.77 -4.60
N ALA A 307 -10.88 2.31 -4.90
CA ALA A 307 -10.37 2.24 -6.28
C ALA A 307 -11.13 1.24 -7.16
N GLU A 308 -11.87 0.28 -6.58
CA GLU A 308 -12.85 -0.53 -7.30
C GLU A 308 -13.99 0.33 -7.87
N GLY A 309 -14.23 1.52 -7.32
CA GLY A 309 -15.36 2.42 -7.66
C GLY A 309 -16.64 2.06 -6.91
N VAL A 310 -16.53 1.47 -5.74
CA VAL A 310 -17.62 1.12 -4.83
C VAL A 310 -17.41 1.78 -3.47
N VAL A 311 -18.51 1.93 -2.71
CA VAL A 311 -18.46 2.44 -1.34
C VAL A 311 -17.72 1.47 -0.43
N LEU A 312 -16.78 1.99 0.34
CA LEU A 312 -16.00 1.19 1.29
C LEU A 312 -16.81 0.88 2.55
N THR A 313 -16.67 -0.35 3.02
CA THR A 313 -17.29 -0.84 4.26
C THR A 313 -16.25 -0.82 5.38
N PRO A 314 -16.49 -0.07 6.49
CA PRO A 314 -15.59 -0.08 7.64
C PRO A 314 -15.28 -1.49 8.12
N ARG A 315 -13.98 -1.76 8.36
CA ARG A 315 -13.47 -3.04 8.84
C ARG A 315 -13.72 -4.25 7.92
N ARG A 316 -14.21 -4.02 6.67
CA ARG A 316 -14.46 -5.08 5.68
C ARG A 316 -13.87 -4.78 4.31
N SER A 317 -13.49 -3.52 4.02
CA SER A 317 -12.74 -3.17 2.81
C SER A 317 -11.25 -3.22 3.07
N LEU A 318 -10.50 -3.78 2.11
CA LEU A 318 -9.05 -3.91 2.15
C LEU A 318 -8.46 -3.22 0.91
N ALA A 319 -7.48 -2.34 1.11
CA ALA A 319 -6.66 -1.87 0.01
C ALA A 319 -5.50 -2.85 -0.22
N VAL A 320 -5.27 -3.21 -1.48
CA VAL A 320 -4.33 -4.27 -1.89
C VAL A 320 -3.38 -3.79 -2.99
N ASP A 321 -2.30 -4.52 -3.24
CA ASP A 321 -1.53 -4.32 -4.48
C ASP A 321 -2.36 -4.79 -5.68
N ARG A 322 -2.94 -3.81 -6.40
CA ARG A 322 -3.78 -4.06 -7.58
C ARG A 322 -3.08 -4.81 -8.71
N ARG A 323 -1.76 -4.96 -8.66
CA ARG A 323 -1.00 -5.75 -9.63
C ARG A 323 -1.01 -7.24 -9.29
N ARG A 324 -1.43 -7.59 -8.07
CA ARG A 324 -1.40 -8.95 -7.51
C ARG A 324 -2.78 -9.48 -7.17
N ILE A 325 -3.63 -8.65 -6.56
CA ILE A 325 -4.96 -9.04 -6.09
C ILE A 325 -6.02 -8.23 -6.84
N PRO A 326 -7.01 -8.88 -7.47
CA PRO A 326 -8.09 -8.20 -8.20
C PRO A 326 -9.08 -7.56 -7.24
N TYR A 327 -9.66 -6.44 -7.64
CA TYR A 327 -10.76 -5.84 -6.91
C TYR A 327 -12.00 -6.72 -6.96
N GLY A 328 -12.78 -6.71 -5.88
CA GLY A 328 -13.95 -7.54 -5.66
C GLY A 328 -13.65 -8.91 -5.08
N ALA A 329 -12.38 -9.33 -5.03
CA ALA A 329 -12.01 -10.62 -4.48
C ALA A 329 -12.05 -10.61 -2.94
N PRO A 330 -12.63 -11.66 -2.30
CA PRO A 330 -12.53 -11.85 -0.85
C PRO A 330 -11.10 -12.25 -0.46
N VAL A 331 -10.60 -11.62 0.60
CA VAL A 331 -9.27 -11.88 1.18
C VAL A 331 -9.45 -12.10 2.68
N PHE A 332 -9.13 -13.29 3.16
CA PHE A 332 -9.06 -13.54 4.59
C PHE A 332 -7.70 -13.10 5.12
N ILE A 333 -7.67 -12.39 6.23
CA ILE A 333 -6.45 -11.94 6.89
C ILE A 333 -6.35 -12.53 8.29
N ASP A 334 -5.12 -12.77 8.73
CA ASP A 334 -4.75 -13.04 10.11
C ASP A 334 -3.56 -12.13 10.43
N ALA A 335 -3.81 -10.99 11.06
CA ALA A 335 -2.83 -9.95 11.33
C ALA A 335 -2.82 -9.57 12.82
N GLU A 336 -1.69 -9.08 13.29
CA GLU A 336 -1.60 -8.49 14.64
C GLU A 336 -2.59 -7.33 14.77
N ALA A 337 -3.32 -7.28 15.88
CA ALA A 337 -4.19 -6.14 16.16
C ALA A 337 -3.33 -4.89 16.51
N PRO A 338 -3.80 -3.68 16.17
CA PRO A 338 -3.15 -2.45 16.63
C PRO A 338 -3.03 -2.43 18.16
N GLN A 339 -1.87 -1.99 18.65
CA GLN A 339 -1.62 -1.89 20.09
C GLN A 339 -0.95 -0.57 20.42
N GLU A 340 -1.30 -0.01 21.58
CA GLU A 340 -0.56 1.07 22.19
C GLU A 340 0.88 0.64 22.46
N PRO A 341 1.88 1.52 22.26
CA PRO A 341 3.23 1.26 22.73
C PRO A 341 3.20 0.97 24.24
N ALA A 342 3.72 -0.20 24.64
CA ALA A 342 3.76 -0.57 26.04
C ALA A 342 4.63 0.45 26.82
N ALA A 343 4.06 1.04 27.86
CA ALA A 343 4.77 1.96 28.74
C ALA A 343 5.84 1.25 29.60
N ASP A 344 5.67 -0.06 29.86
CA ASP A 344 6.62 -0.89 30.59
C ASP A 344 6.91 -2.17 29.81
N ALA A 345 8.18 -2.53 29.73
CA ALA A 345 8.66 -3.75 29.05
C ALA A 345 8.36 -5.03 29.88
N ALA A 346 7.09 -5.31 30.16
CA ALA A 346 6.69 -6.66 30.56
C ALA A 346 6.81 -7.57 29.33
N ALA A 347 7.31 -8.80 29.53
CA ALA A 347 7.54 -9.78 28.47
C ALA A 347 6.29 -9.91 27.57
N PRO A 348 6.44 -9.85 26.22
CA PRO A 348 5.30 -9.79 25.34
C PRO A 348 4.51 -11.09 25.41
N THR A 349 3.29 -11.02 25.90
CA THR A 349 2.25 -11.95 25.47
C THR A 349 2.06 -11.74 23.96
N ALA A 350 1.91 -12.81 23.19
CA ALA A 350 1.65 -12.70 21.76
C ALA A 350 0.52 -11.67 21.52
N PRO A 351 0.70 -10.73 20.56
CA PRO A 351 -0.30 -9.70 20.33
C PRO A 351 -1.64 -10.31 19.95
N PRO A 352 -2.77 -9.72 20.38
CA PRO A 352 -4.09 -10.12 19.90
C PRO A 352 -4.09 -10.05 18.36
N ARG A 353 -4.96 -10.85 17.75
CA ARG A 353 -5.00 -10.94 16.28
C ARG A 353 -6.37 -10.50 15.75
N ILE A 354 -6.32 -9.89 14.56
CA ILE A 354 -7.49 -9.65 13.73
C ILE A 354 -7.53 -10.79 12.71
N THR A 355 -8.54 -11.65 12.84
CA THR A 355 -8.80 -12.76 11.92
C THR A 355 -10.15 -12.56 11.27
N GLN A 356 -10.19 -12.11 10.03
CA GLN A 356 -11.45 -11.81 9.36
C GLN A 356 -11.38 -11.81 7.84
N LEU A 357 -12.54 -12.01 7.22
CA LEU A 357 -12.74 -11.93 5.79
C LEU A 357 -13.01 -10.47 5.39
N MET A 358 -12.27 -9.99 4.42
CA MET A 358 -12.37 -8.65 3.84
C MET A 358 -12.53 -8.74 2.33
N ILE A 359 -12.97 -7.66 1.72
CA ILE A 359 -13.11 -7.57 0.25
C ILE A 359 -12.06 -6.57 -0.27
N ALA A 360 -11.32 -6.97 -1.29
CA ALA A 360 -10.34 -6.13 -1.95
C ALA A 360 -11.06 -5.06 -2.78
N GLN A 361 -11.29 -3.87 -2.22
CA GLN A 361 -12.08 -2.80 -2.83
C GLN A 361 -11.29 -1.53 -3.10
N ASP A 362 -10.03 -1.50 -2.64
CA ASP A 362 -9.21 -0.30 -2.73
C ASP A 362 -7.73 -0.61 -3.02
N THR A 363 -6.95 0.44 -3.27
CA THR A 363 -5.49 0.40 -3.43
C THR A 363 -4.87 1.73 -3.01
N GLY A 364 -3.57 1.73 -2.78
CA GLY A 364 -2.79 2.94 -2.51
C GLY A 364 -1.43 2.92 -3.20
N GLY A 365 -0.84 4.10 -3.38
CA GLY A 365 0.49 4.23 -4.00
C GLY A 365 1.60 3.49 -3.26
N ALA A 366 1.46 3.34 -1.93
CA ALA A 366 2.39 2.63 -1.05
C ALA A 366 2.04 1.15 -0.85
N ILE A 367 0.89 0.69 -1.36
CA ILE A 367 0.42 -0.69 -1.17
C ILE A 367 1.03 -1.55 -2.27
N ARG A 368 2.16 -2.20 -1.95
CA ARG A 368 2.96 -3.01 -2.88
C ARG A 368 3.40 -4.30 -2.21
N GLY A 369 3.29 -5.42 -2.95
CA GLY A 369 3.70 -6.74 -2.51
C GLY A 369 2.57 -7.76 -2.46
N ALA A 370 2.93 -9.05 -2.41
CA ALA A 370 1.98 -10.16 -2.45
C ALA A 370 1.14 -10.23 -1.17
N VAL A 371 1.80 -10.18 -0.01
CA VAL A 371 1.14 -10.23 1.31
C VAL A 371 1.16 -8.83 1.91
N ARG A 372 0.32 -7.95 1.37
CA ARG A 372 0.22 -6.54 1.76
C ARG A 372 -1.23 -6.10 1.74
N GLY A 373 -1.70 -5.56 2.85
CA GLY A 373 -3.04 -4.99 2.95
C GLY A 373 -3.03 -3.67 3.71
N ASP A 374 -3.99 -2.79 3.39
CA ASP A 374 -4.29 -1.59 4.16
C ASP A 374 -5.74 -1.66 4.58
N PHE A 375 -5.96 -1.68 5.88
CA PHE A 375 -7.24 -2.00 6.52
C PHE A 375 -8.09 -0.73 6.66
N PHE A 376 -9.29 -0.71 6.09
CA PHE A 376 -10.19 0.42 6.22
C PHE A 376 -10.90 0.39 7.58
N TRP A 377 -10.56 1.30 8.46
CA TRP A 377 -11.14 1.39 9.80
C TRP A 377 -12.49 2.13 9.84
N GLY A 378 -12.83 2.88 8.79
CA GLY A 378 -14.02 3.74 8.75
C GLY A 378 -13.69 5.19 8.97
N ALA A 379 -14.56 5.93 9.65
CA ALA A 379 -14.44 7.37 9.93
C ALA A 379 -14.46 7.64 11.45
N GLY A 380 -13.99 8.84 11.83
CA GLY A 380 -14.01 9.32 13.21
C GLY A 380 -12.72 8.99 13.98
N ASP A 381 -12.67 9.47 15.24
CA ASP A 381 -11.45 9.48 16.05
C ASP A 381 -10.94 8.07 16.39
N ASP A 382 -11.84 7.12 16.69
CA ASP A 382 -11.44 5.72 16.95
C ASP A 382 -10.82 5.09 15.70
N ALA A 383 -11.42 5.30 14.53
CA ALA A 383 -10.87 4.81 13.27
C ALA A 383 -9.50 5.43 12.96
N ALA A 384 -9.34 6.74 13.18
CA ALA A 384 -8.08 7.45 13.04
C ALA A 384 -7.01 6.89 13.99
N HIS A 385 -7.40 6.63 15.23
CA HIS A 385 -6.52 6.08 16.27
C HIS A 385 -6.03 4.67 15.89
N GLN A 386 -6.96 3.75 15.60
CA GLN A 386 -6.63 2.38 15.23
C GLN A 386 -5.79 2.31 13.93
N ALA A 387 -6.18 3.10 12.92
CA ALA A 387 -5.43 3.19 11.67
C ALA A 387 -3.98 3.66 11.90
N GLY A 388 -3.80 4.65 12.76
CA GLY A 388 -2.48 5.20 13.06
C GLY A 388 -1.57 4.25 13.83
N LEU A 389 -2.12 3.37 14.66
CA LEU A 389 -1.38 2.35 15.40
C LEU A 389 -1.08 1.11 14.55
N MET A 390 -1.85 0.86 13.46
CA MET A 390 -1.75 -0.39 12.71
C MET A 390 -0.46 -0.46 11.89
N LYS A 391 0.51 -1.19 12.41
CA LYS A 391 1.79 -1.55 11.78
C LYS A 391 2.04 -3.03 12.00
N SER A 392 1.17 -3.82 11.46
CA SER A 392 0.94 -5.21 11.83
C SER A 392 1.66 -6.17 10.90
N ARG A 393 2.13 -7.28 11.45
CA ARG A 393 2.57 -8.44 10.68
C ARG A 393 1.42 -9.44 10.58
N GLY A 394 1.39 -10.20 9.49
CA GLY A 394 0.31 -11.15 9.32
C GLY A 394 0.34 -11.92 8.02
N TYR A 395 -0.72 -12.67 7.82
CA TYR A 395 -0.92 -13.60 6.72
C TYR A 395 -2.18 -13.24 5.95
N ALA A 396 -2.22 -13.63 4.68
CA ALA A 396 -3.39 -13.46 3.84
C ALA A 396 -3.71 -14.73 3.05
N TRP A 397 -4.99 -14.92 2.79
CA TRP A 397 -5.55 -15.96 1.92
C TRP A 397 -6.50 -15.32 0.93
N LEU A 398 -6.30 -15.61 -0.35
CA LEU A 398 -7.19 -15.19 -1.43
C LEU A 398 -8.26 -16.25 -1.63
N LEU A 399 -9.51 -15.84 -1.72
CA LEU A 399 -10.61 -16.74 -2.07
C LEU A 399 -10.95 -16.56 -3.55
N LEU A 400 -10.88 -17.65 -4.30
CA LEU A 400 -11.28 -17.68 -5.72
C LEU A 400 -12.51 -18.55 -5.92
N PRO A 401 -13.39 -18.23 -6.87
CA PRO A 401 -14.56 -19.06 -7.17
C PRO A 401 -14.15 -20.51 -7.41
N ARG A 402 -14.95 -21.46 -6.92
CA ARG A 402 -14.69 -22.89 -7.16
C ARG A 402 -14.69 -23.17 -8.65
N GLY A 403 -13.73 -24.00 -9.08
CA GLY A 403 -13.59 -24.39 -10.48
C GLY A 403 -12.68 -23.48 -11.31
N VAL A 404 -12.26 -22.33 -10.80
CA VAL A 404 -11.24 -21.51 -11.45
C VAL A 404 -9.90 -22.25 -11.45
N ALA A 405 -9.38 -22.53 -12.65
CA ALA A 405 -8.08 -23.17 -12.81
C ALA A 405 -6.94 -22.17 -12.67
N LEU A 406 -5.95 -22.50 -11.84
CA LEU A 406 -4.75 -21.66 -11.69
C LEU A 406 -3.70 -22.01 -12.75
N PRO A 407 -3.09 -21.02 -13.43
CA PRO A 407 -1.92 -21.23 -14.27
C PRO A 407 -0.73 -21.77 -13.44
N GLU A 408 0.11 -22.61 -14.04
CA GLU A 408 1.28 -23.19 -13.36
C GLU A 408 2.22 -22.11 -12.78
N ALA A 409 2.33 -20.97 -13.43
CA ALA A 409 3.19 -19.85 -13.02
C ALA A 409 2.87 -19.28 -11.63
N VAL A 410 1.62 -19.41 -11.15
CA VAL A 410 1.20 -18.91 -9.84
C VAL A 410 0.95 -20.02 -8.81
N VAL A 411 1.00 -21.31 -9.21
CA VAL A 411 0.76 -22.42 -8.29
C VAL A 411 2.02 -22.68 -7.45
N TRP A 412 1.90 -22.55 -6.14
CA TRP A 412 2.94 -23.01 -5.24
C TRP A 412 2.97 -24.55 -5.16
N ARG A 413 4.15 -25.14 -5.36
CA ARG A 413 4.42 -26.58 -5.17
C ARG A 413 5.67 -26.76 -4.33
N ALA A 414 5.65 -27.69 -3.39
CA ALA A 414 6.77 -27.93 -2.45
C ALA A 414 8.14 -28.20 -3.12
N ASN A 415 8.15 -28.66 -4.37
CA ASN A 415 9.35 -29.02 -5.13
C ASN A 415 9.53 -28.13 -6.38
N MET A 416 9.06 -26.90 -6.38
CA MET A 416 9.27 -26.02 -7.53
C MET A 416 10.77 -25.77 -7.73
N PRO A 417 11.29 -25.96 -8.96
CA PRO A 417 12.63 -25.46 -9.29
C PRO A 417 12.66 -23.94 -9.12
N PRO A 418 13.83 -23.33 -8.85
CA PRO A 418 13.94 -21.89 -8.86
C PRO A 418 13.41 -21.36 -10.19
N PRO A 419 12.67 -20.21 -10.23
CA PRO A 419 12.31 -19.58 -11.48
C PRO A 419 13.59 -19.41 -12.29
N ALA A 420 13.53 -19.71 -13.59
CA ALA A 420 14.65 -19.44 -14.48
C ALA A 420 15.04 -17.98 -14.25
N ALA A 421 16.32 -17.74 -13.93
CA ALA A 421 16.83 -16.39 -13.78
C ALA A 421 16.36 -15.60 -15.01
N ALA A 422 15.67 -14.48 -14.79
CA ALA A 422 15.35 -13.58 -15.89
C ALA A 422 16.68 -13.29 -16.57
N GLU A 423 16.84 -13.80 -17.79
CA GLU A 423 18.04 -13.57 -18.57
C GLU A 423 18.25 -12.06 -18.62
N ASP A 424 19.40 -11.64 -18.14
CA ASP A 424 19.79 -10.23 -18.04
C ASP A 424 19.87 -9.67 -19.47
N ASN A 425 18.75 -9.16 -19.97
CA ASN A 425 18.61 -8.54 -21.30
C ASN A 425 19.41 -7.22 -21.39
N LYS A 426 20.38 -7.02 -20.48
CA LYS A 426 21.32 -5.89 -20.49
C LYS A 426 22.52 -6.06 -21.40
N LYS A 427 22.71 -7.23 -22.05
CA LYS A 427 23.90 -7.50 -22.87
C LYS A 427 23.79 -7.17 -24.35
N THR A 428 22.62 -6.79 -24.87
CA THR A 428 22.48 -6.50 -26.32
C THR A 428 22.43 -5.01 -26.66
N ALA A 429 22.46 -4.10 -25.68
CA ALA A 429 22.45 -2.66 -25.95
C ALA A 429 23.87 -2.00 -26.10
N SER A 430 24.94 -2.72 -25.76
CA SER A 430 26.31 -2.14 -25.83
C SER A 430 27.09 -2.47 -27.11
N ASP A 431 26.63 -3.40 -27.95
CA ASP A 431 27.34 -3.79 -29.18
C ASP A 431 26.80 -3.15 -30.47
N SER A 432 25.69 -2.41 -30.43
CA SER A 432 25.17 -1.67 -31.59
C SER A 432 25.65 -0.20 -31.67
N ALA A 433 26.44 0.28 -30.69
CA ALA A 433 26.98 1.64 -30.69
C ALA A 433 28.46 1.72 -31.14
N ARG A 434 29.01 0.64 -31.70
CA ARG A 434 30.35 0.59 -32.29
C ARG A 434 30.34 -0.07 -33.67
N LYS A 435 29.57 0.47 -34.60
CA LYS A 435 29.80 0.33 -36.04
C LYS A 435 29.30 1.58 -36.75
#